data_980c372551d4f553fc03058238948d00
#
_entry.id   980c372551d4f553fc03058238948d00
#
_cell.length_a   1.000
_cell.length_b   1.000
_cell.length_c   1.000
_cell.angle_alpha   90.00
_cell.angle_beta   90.00
_cell.angle_gamma   90.00
#
_symmetry.space_group_name_H-M   'P 1'
#
loop_
_entity.id
_entity.type
_entity.pdbx_description
1 polymer ?
#
loop_
_entity_poly.entity_id
_entity_poly.type
_entity_poly.pdbx_seq_one_letter_code
_entity_poly.pdbx_strand_id
1 'polypeptide(L)'
;MLTSVKLEVVDLVEDLSVLISWVRFNRPKLEAGANFGVSVQHDVLSNLTSGRNSAISVYQSIANYYFSRGRVIRKMQKNVGIEDYRRSVLSLDVKQFVEASQIVADLRSIYLMLADKLFKNWKYVEAPKGSKQERQSRSDFYM
;
A
#
# COMPACT_ATOMS: atom_id res chain seq x y z
N MET A 1 -19.33 -6.35 -3.68
CA MET A 1 -17.96 -6.82 -3.42
C MET A 1 -16.91 -5.92 -4.07
N LEU A 2 -16.77 -5.82 -5.40
CA LEU A 2 -15.73 -4.98 -6.04
C LEU A 2 -15.82 -3.49 -5.65
N THR A 3 -17.00 -2.94 -5.51
CA THR A 3 -17.19 -1.54 -5.06
C THR A 3 -16.64 -1.32 -3.65
N SER A 4 -16.92 -2.25 -2.73
CA SER A 4 -16.42 -2.16 -1.35
C SER A 4 -14.91 -2.31 -1.30
N VAL A 5 -14.33 -3.26 -2.06
CA VAL A 5 -12.88 -3.43 -2.18
C VAL A 5 -12.23 -2.17 -2.75
N LYS A 6 -12.84 -1.57 -3.77
CA LYS A 6 -12.33 -0.33 -4.39
C LYS A 6 -12.29 0.83 -3.39
N LEU A 7 -13.31 1.01 -2.57
CA LEU A 7 -13.34 2.06 -1.54
C LEU A 7 -12.23 1.83 -0.51
N GLU A 8 -12.13 0.61 0.02
CA GLU A 8 -11.09 0.24 0.98
C GLU A 8 -9.66 0.48 0.44
N VAL A 9 -9.45 0.18 -0.85
CA VAL A 9 -8.16 0.43 -1.51
C VAL A 9 -7.87 1.93 -1.61
N VAL A 10 -8.87 2.76 -1.90
CA VAL A 10 -8.71 4.22 -1.96
C VAL A 10 -8.36 4.77 -0.59
N ASP A 11 -9.09 4.36 0.45
CA ASP A 11 -8.84 4.78 1.84
C ASP A 11 -7.41 4.39 2.27
N LEU A 12 -6.99 3.17 1.97
CA LEU A 12 -5.62 2.72 2.25
C LEU A 12 -4.56 3.57 1.53
N VAL A 13 -4.77 3.94 0.27
CA VAL A 13 -3.83 4.79 -0.49
C VAL A 13 -3.74 6.18 0.12
N GLU A 14 -4.87 6.76 0.56
CA GLU A 14 -4.92 8.08 1.20
C GLU A 14 -4.20 8.05 2.54
N ASP A 15 -4.52 7.10 3.43
CA ASP A 15 -3.90 6.93 4.73
C ASP A 15 -2.38 6.74 4.63
N LEU A 16 -1.94 5.85 3.73
CA LEU A 16 -0.51 5.62 3.50
C LEU A 16 0.18 6.85 2.92
N SER A 17 -0.49 7.64 2.08
CA SER A 17 0.09 8.87 1.51
C SER A 17 0.29 9.94 2.59
N VAL A 18 -0.65 10.10 3.51
CA VAL A 18 -0.53 10.99 4.66
C VAL A 18 0.62 10.54 5.57
N LEU A 19 0.65 9.25 5.90
CA LEU A 19 1.68 8.69 6.78
C LEU A 19 3.08 8.79 6.18
N ILE A 20 3.24 8.48 4.88
CA ILE A 20 4.50 8.65 4.15
C ILE A 20 4.97 10.11 4.19
N SER A 21 4.07 11.05 3.99
CA SER A 21 4.39 12.48 4.03
C SER A 21 4.85 12.90 5.42
N TRP A 22 4.13 12.46 6.45
CA TRP A 22 4.49 12.74 7.84
C TRP A 22 5.88 12.18 8.20
N VAL A 23 6.18 10.93 7.84
CA VAL A 23 7.51 10.32 8.08
C VAL A 23 8.60 11.10 7.34
N ARG A 24 8.35 11.53 6.10
CA ARG A 24 9.30 12.33 5.32
C ARG A 24 9.61 13.68 5.96
N PHE A 25 8.61 14.38 6.50
CA PHE A 25 8.79 15.65 7.19
C PHE A 25 9.57 15.51 8.50
N ASN A 26 9.44 14.35 9.17
CA ASN A 26 10.18 14.04 10.39
C ASN A 26 11.61 13.52 10.14
N ARG A 27 12.05 13.49 8.88
CA ARG A 27 13.38 13.02 8.55
C ARG A 27 14.44 14.06 8.96
N PRO A 28 15.41 13.69 9.82
CA PRO A 28 16.42 14.62 10.25
C PRO A 28 17.41 14.92 9.12
N LYS A 29 18.11 16.08 9.24
CA LYS A 29 19.26 16.37 8.39
C LYS A 29 20.34 15.31 8.58
N LEU A 30 21.05 14.97 7.49
CA LEU A 30 22.23 14.11 7.54
C LEU A 30 23.36 14.86 8.26
N GLU A 31 23.74 14.34 9.40
CA GLU A 31 24.88 14.83 10.20
C GLU A 31 25.79 13.66 10.55
N ALA A 32 27.05 13.92 10.84
CA ALA A 32 27.97 12.92 11.37
C ALA A 32 27.44 12.39 12.72
N GLY A 33 27.30 11.07 12.87
CA GLY A 33 26.85 10.43 14.11
C GLY A 33 25.99 9.19 13.91
N ALA A 34 25.28 8.77 14.96
CA ALA A 34 24.47 7.54 14.98
C ALA A 34 23.31 7.60 13.99
N ASN A 35 23.38 6.83 12.91
CA ASN A 35 22.40 6.80 11.84
C ASN A 35 21.43 5.59 11.90
N PHE A 36 21.52 4.77 12.95
CA PHE A 36 20.70 3.57 13.06
C PHE A 36 19.20 3.87 12.99
N GLY A 37 18.70 4.82 13.79
CA GLY A 37 17.28 5.19 13.77
C GLY A 37 16.84 5.79 12.44
N VAL A 38 17.74 6.49 11.73
CA VAL A 38 17.49 7.03 10.39
C VAL A 38 17.37 5.90 9.36
N SER A 39 18.18 4.85 9.49
CA SER A 39 18.07 3.64 8.65
C SER A 39 16.74 2.93 8.89
N VAL A 40 16.35 2.72 10.16
CA VAL A 40 15.06 2.12 10.51
C VAL A 40 13.88 2.95 9.95
N GLN A 41 13.93 4.28 10.07
CA GLN A 41 12.92 5.18 9.49
C GLN A 41 12.85 5.03 7.97
N HIS A 42 14.00 4.89 7.30
CA HIS A 42 14.05 4.66 5.85
C HIS A 42 13.40 3.32 5.46
N ASP A 43 13.67 2.25 6.21
CA ASP A 43 13.10 0.93 5.96
C ASP A 43 11.58 0.93 6.14
N VAL A 44 11.09 1.60 7.19
CA VAL A 44 9.65 1.79 7.39
C VAL A 44 9.04 2.57 6.23
N LEU A 45 9.65 3.67 5.81
CA LEU A 45 9.19 4.47 4.68
C LEU A 45 9.14 3.67 3.37
N SER A 46 10.12 2.81 3.13
CA SER A 46 10.16 1.89 1.98
C SER A 46 8.97 0.92 2.00
N ASN A 47 8.68 0.32 3.16
CA ASN A 47 7.54 -0.60 3.31
C ASN A 47 6.19 0.12 3.11
N LEU A 48 6.00 1.33 3.67
CA LEU A 48 4.81 2.14 3.47
C LEU A 48 4.60 2.47 1.99
N THR A 49 5.68 2.86 1.31
CA THR A 49 5.64 3.19 -0.13
C THR A 49 5.31 1.96 -0.97
N SER A 50 5.88 0.80 -0.65
CA SER A 50 5.57 -0.46 -1.31
C SER A 50 4.10 -0.86 -1.12
N GLY A 51 3.58 -0.77 0.11
CA GLY A 51 2.17 -1.05 0.41
C GLY A 51 1.23 -0.14 -0.37
N ARG A 52 1.52 1.17 -0.44
CA ARG A 52 0.73 2.12 -1.24
C ARG A 52 0.75 1.77 -2.73
N ASN A 53 1.91 1.44 -3.28
CA ASN A 53 2.03 1.09 -4.71
C ASN A 53 1.29 -0.21 -5.01
N SER A 54 1.30 -1.19 -4.12
CA SER A 54 0.49 -2.41 -4.24
C SER A 54 -1.00 -2.09 -4.27
N ALA A 55 -1.48 -1.22 -3.39
CA ALA A 55 -2.88 -0.79 -3.37
C ALA A 55 -3.29 -0.07 -4.68
N ILE A 56 -2.44 0.81 -5.22
CA ILE A 56 -2.65 1.46 -6.52
C ILE A 56 -2.75 0.41 -7.64
N SER A 57 -1.90 -0.62 -7.63
CA SER A 57 -1.94 -1.70 -8.63
C SER A 57 -3.26 -2.48 -8.57
N VAL A 58 -3.79 -2.71 -7.37
CA VAL A 58 -5.12 -3.33 -7.19
C VAL A 58 -6.21 -2.45 -7.80
N TYR A 59 -6.20 -1.14 -7.54
CA TYR A 59 -7.15 -0.21 -8.14
C TYR A 59 -7.13 -0.27 -9.66
N GLN A 60 -5.93 -0.30 -10.26
CA GLN A 60 -5.75 -0.42 -11.72
C GLN A 60 -6.26 -1.76 -12.25
N SER A 61 -6.05 -2.87 -11.52
CA SER A 61 -6.55 -4.19 -11.94
C SER A 61 -8.08 -4.24 -12.02
N ILE A 62 -8.78 -3.62 -11.07
CA ILE A 62 -10.24 -3.50 -11.10
C ILE A 62 -10.70 -2.67 -12.30
N ALA A 63 -10.03 -1.57 -12.61
CA ALA A 63 -10.36 -0.76 -13.79
C ALA A 63 -10.14 -1.55 -15.09
N ASN A 64 -9.06 -2.31 -15.19
CA ASN A 64 -8.74 -3.17 -16.33
C ASN A 64 -9.77 -4.30 -16.52
N TYR A 65 -10.32 -4.85 -15.44
CA TYR A 65 -11.40 -5.81 -15.53
C TYR A 65 -12.62 -5.21 -16.23
N TYR A 66 -13.11 -4.05 -15.78
CA TYR A 66 -14.27 -3.41 -16.39
C TYR A 66 -14.02 -3.06 -17.86
N PHE A 67 -12.83 -2.57 -18.18
CA PHE A 67 -12.47 -2.28 -19.56
C PHE A 67 -12.46 -3.54 -20.44
N SER A 68 -11.84 -4.61 -19.97
CA SER A 68 -11.77 -5.89 -20.69
C SER A 68 -13.15 -6.51 -20.88
N ARG A 69 -13.96 -6.51 -19.81
CA ARG A 69 -15.35 -6.99 -19.87
C ARG A 69 -16.18 -6.22 -20.88
N GLY A 70 -16.10 -4.89 -20.86
CA GLY A 70 -16.82 -4.02 -21.80
C GLY A 70 -16.41 -4.28 -23.27
N ARG A 71 -15.12 -4.54 -23.53
CA ARG A 71 -14.66 -4.92 -24.88
C ARG A 71 -15.25 -6.23 -25.37
N VAL A 72 -15.32 -7.25 -24.52
CA VAL A 72 -15.90 -8.56 -24.89
C VAL A 72 -17.39 -8.44 -25.09
N ILE A 73 -18.12 -7.72 -24.23
CA ILE A 73 -19.57 -7.48 -24.40
C ILE A 73 -19.86 -6.75 -25.72
N ARG A 74 -19.08 -5.73 -26.08
CA ARG A 74 -19.22 -5.04 -27.37
C ARG A 74 -19.02 -6.00 -28.56
N LYS A 75 -18.05 -6.93 -28.47
CA LYS A 75 -17.82 -7.94 -29.51
C LYS A 75 -19.00 -8.92 -29.59
N MET A 76 -19.51 -9.37 -28.45
CA MET A 76 -20.68 -10.24 -28.35
C MET A 76 -21.92 -9.63 -29.00
N GLN A 77 -22.16 -8.32 -28.78
CA GLN A 77 -23.29 -7.62 -29.40
C GLN A 77 -23.16 -7.49 -30.92
N LYS A 78 -21.93 -7.37 -31.44
CA LYS A 78 -21.69 -7.27 -32.88
C LYS A 78 -21.73 -8.61 -33.61
N ASN A 79 -21.45 -9.70 -32.92
CA ASN A 79 -21.33 -11.04 -33.50
C ASN A 79 -22.27 -12.00 -32.77
N VAL A 80 -23.54 -11.74 -32.94
CA VAL A 80 -24.64 -12.54 -32.36
C VAL A 80 -24.55 -13.97 -32.94
N GLY A 81 -24.42 -14.97 -32.10
CA GLY A 81 -24.27 -16.38 -32.48
C GLY A 81 -22.94 -17.02 -32.22
N ILE A 82 -21.93 -16.23 -31.84
CA ILE A 82 -20.61 -16.77 -31.38
C ILE A 82 -20.64 -16.97 -29.87
N GLU A 83 -20.91 -18.22 -29.45
CA GLU A 83 -21.01 -18.60 -28.02
C GLU A 83 -19.73 -18.33 -27.21
N ASP A 84 -18.58 -18.36 -27.86
CA ASP A 84 -17.29 -18.15 -27.19
C ASP A 84 -17.15 -16.76 -26.57
N TYR A 85 -17.78 -15.73 -27.12
CA TYR A 85 -17.82 -14.40 -26.48
C TYR A 85 -18.58 -14.42 -25.15
N ARG A 86 -19.68 -15.16 -25.08
CA ARG A 86 -20.44 -15.35 -23.84
C ARG A 86 -19.64 -16.08 -22.79
N ARG A 87 -18.97 -17.16 -23.19
CA ARG A 87 -18.07 -17.93 -22.31
C ARG A 87 -16.90 -17.06 -21.83
N SER A 88 -16.37 -16.19 -22.67
CA SER A 88 -15.30 -15.27 -22.30
C SER A 88 -15.74 -14.26 -21.24
N VAL A 89 -16.97 -13.72 -21.30
CA VAL A 89 -17.50 -12.85 -20.24
C VAL A 89 -17.59 -13.59 -18.92
N LEU A 90 -18.16 -14.80 -18.92
CA LEU A 90 -18.27 -15.63 -17.71
C LEU A 90 -16.89 -15.95 -17.10
N SER A 91 -15.93 -16.31 -17.95
CA SER A 91 -14.55 -16.58 -17.50
C SER A 91 -13.88 -15.35 -16.89
N LEU A 92 -14.08 -14.15 -17.46
CA LEU A 92 -13.60 -12.90 -16.88
C LEU A 92 -14.26 -12.63 -15.52
N ASP A 93 -15.55 -12.86 -15.40
CA ASP A 93 -16.31 -12.61 -14.16
C ASP A 93 -15.87 -13.59 -13.04
N VAL A 94 -15.67 -14.87 -13.36
CA VAL A 94 -15.16 -15.90 -12.43
C VAL A 94 -13.74 -15.56 -12.00
N LYS A 95 -12.86 -15.23 -12.95
CA LYS A 95 -11.48 -14.79 -12.65
C LYS A 95 -11.50 -13.61 -11.69
N GLN A 96 -12.28 -12.59 -11.98
CA GLN A 96 -12.35 -11.38 -11.14
C GLN A 96 -12.91 -11.68 -9.74
N PHE A 97 -13.83 -12.62 -9.61
CA PHE A 97 -14.33 -13.04 -8.30
C PHE A 97 -13.23 -13.67 -7.44
N VAL A 98 -12.44 -14.57 -8.03
CA VAL A 98 -11.30 -15.22 -7.35
C VAL A 98 -10.25 -14.17 -6.97
N GLU A 99 -9.88 -13.30 -7.91
CA GLU A 99 -8.92 -12.21 -7.66
C GLU A 99 -9.40 -11.27 -6.55
N ALA A 100 -10.69 -10.89 -6.54
CA ALA A 100 -11.24 -10.03 -5.49
C ALA A 100 -11.20 -10.67 -4.11
N SER A 101 -11.39 -11.98 -4.01
CA SER A 101 -11.25 -12.72 -2.75
C SER A 101 -9.81 -12.73 -2.26
N GLN A 102 -8.86 -12.91 -3.18
CA GLN A 102 -7.42 -12.84 -2.84
C GLN A 102 -7.02 -11.42 -2.42
N ILE A 103 -7.50 -10.39 -3.13
CA ILE A 103 -7.23 -8.99 -2.81
C ILE A 103 -7.65 -8.65 -1.37
N VAL A 104 -8.79 -9.13 -0.90
CA VAL A 104 -9.24 -8.91 0.49
C VAL A 104 -8.25 -9.51 1.49
N ALA A 105 -7.76 -10.73 1.22
CA ALA A 105 -6.75 -11.37 2.08
C ALA A 105 -5.42 -10.61 2.06
N ASP A 106 -5.00 -10.13 0.89
CA ASP A 106 -3.77 -9.36 0.71
C ASP A 106 -3.84 -8.00 1.40
N LEU A 107 -4.97 -7.28 1.28
CA LEU A 107 -5.21 -6.02 2.00
C LEU A 107 -5.08 -6.21 3.51
N ARG A 108 -5.75 -7.24 4.06
CA ARG A 108 -5.61 -7.57 5.48
C ARG A 108 -4.15 -7.80 5.87
N SER A 109 -3.41 -8.54 5.05
CA SER A 109 -1.99 -8.82 5.30
C SER A 109 -1.13 -7.56 5.26
N ILE A 110 -1.40 -6.64 4.32
CA ILE A 110 -0.73 -5.34 4.22
C ILE A 110 -0.98 -4.52 5.49
N TYR A 111 -2.22 -4.37 5.94
CA TYR A 111 -2.55 -3.64 7.16
C TYR A 111 -1.82 -4.20 8.38
N LEU A 112 -1.86 -5.53 8.58
CA LEU A 112 -1.23 -6.18 9.71
C LEU A 112 0.30 -6.01 9.69
N MET A 113 0.92 -6.20 8.53
CA MET A 113 2.38 -6.05 8.36
C MET A 113 2.82 -4.62 8.63
N LEU A 114 2.12 -3.63 8.08
CA LEU A 114 2.47 -2.22 8.26
C LEU A 114 2.24 -1.77 9.69
N ALA A 115 1.13 -2.19 10.32
CA ALA A 115 0.86 -1.90 11.73
C ALA A 115 1.96 -2.48 12.64
N ASP A 116 2.32 -3.75 12.46
CA ASP A 116 3.38 -4.40 13.23
C ASP A 116 4.73 -3.67 13.09
N LYS A 117 5.10 -3.32 11.86
CA LYS A 117 6.34 -2.57 11.60
C LYS A 117 6.33 -1.18 12.22
N LEU A 118 5.23 -0.46 12.14
CA LEU A 118 5.08 0.85 12.75
C LEU A 118 5.17 0.77 14.27
N PHE A 119 4.42 -0.12 14.91
CA PHE A 119 4.42 -0.26 16.37
C PHE A 119 5.80 -0.64 16.91
N LYS A 120 6.45 -1.61 16.30
CA LYS A 120 7.78 -2.06 16.72
C LYS A 120 8.88 -1.00 16.57
N ASN A 121 8.72 -0.11 15.59
CA ASN A 121 9.75 0.88 15.26
C ASN A 121 9.32 2.32 15.56
N TRP A 122 8.20 2.53 16.26
CA TRP A 122 7.60 3.85 16.45
C TRP A 122 8.57 4.89 16.96
N LYS A 123 9.36 4.56 17.97
CA LYS A 123 10.37 5.48 18.55
C LYS A 123 11.38 6.00 17.52
N TYR A 124 11.75 5.19 16.53
CA TYR A 124 12.68 5.59 15.47
C TYR A 124 11.97 6.34 14.34
N VAL A 125 10.70 6.04 14.13
CA VAL A 125 9.87 6.75 13.14
C VAL A 125 9.58 8.18 13.60
N GLU A 126 9.25 8.35 14.89
CA GLU A 126 8.96 9.64 15.50
C GLU A 126 10.22 10.46 15.78
N ALA A 127 11.26 9.85 16.36
CA ALA A 127 12.49 10.50 16.77
C ALA A 127 13.74 9.68 16.39
N PRO A 128 14.12 9.63 15.09
CA PRO A 128 15.19 8.75 14.61
C PRO A 128 16.58 9.04 15.20
N LYS A 129 16.80 10.23 15.74
CA LYS A 129 18.06 10.60 16.45
C LYS A 129 17.92 10.59 17.98
N GLY A 130 16.85 10.01 18.50
CA GLY A 130 16.52 10.02 19.92
C GLY A 130 15.78 11.29 20.35
N SER A 131 15.12 11.23 21.50
CA SER A 131 14.44 12.38 22.08
C SER A 131 15.44 13.48 22.49
N LYS A 132 14.95 14.72 22.64
CA LYS A 132 15.80 15.84 23.13
C LYS A 132 16.46 15.51 24.47
N GLN A 133 15.76 14.80 25.36
CA GLN A 133 16.26 14.37 26.67
C GLN A 133 17.39 13.34 26.57
N GLU A 134 17.30 12.35 25.67
CA GLU A 134 18.37 11.37 25.46
C GLU A 134 19.61 12.00 24.80
N ARG A 135 19.45 13.04 24.00
CA ARG A 135 20.59 13.80 23.43
C ARG A 135 21.31 14.62 24.49
N GLN A 136 20.57 15.26 25.40
CA GLN A 136 21.13 16.04 26.50
C GLN A 136 21.94 15.16 27.45
N SER A 137 21.39 14.04 27.91
CA SER A 137 22.08 13.11 28.82
C SER A 137 23.36 12.48 28.21
N ARG A 138 23.39 12.28 26.89
CA ARG A 138 24.63 11.85 26.20
C ARG A 138 25.70 12.95 26.12
N SER A 139 25.30 14.20 25.90
CA SER A 139 26.19 15.35 25.90
C SER A 139 26.84 15.53 27.27
N ASP A 140 26.07 15.38 28.34
CA ASP A 140 26.54 15.55 29.73
C ASP A 140 27.46 14.41 30.21
N PHE A 141 27.42 13.24 29.54
CA PHE A 141 28.26 12.08 29.86
C PHE A 141 29.70 12.20 29.23
N TYR A 142 29.83 13.02 28.20
CA TYR A 142 31.13 13.22 27.49
C TYR A 142 31.81 14.56 27.85
N MET A 143 31.27 15.32 28.78
CA MET A 143 31.95 16.47 29.44
C MET A 143 32.51 16.07 30.80
#